data_1b543992b08a2c69d966d56f9eafa029
#
_entry.id   1b543992b08a2c69d966d56f9eafa029
#
_cell.length_a   1.000
_cell.length_b   1.000
_cell.length_c   1.000
_cell.angle_alpha   90.00
_cell.angle_beta   90.00
_cell.angle_gamma   90.00
#
_symmetry.space_group_name_H-M   'P 1'
#
loop_
_entity.id
_entity.type
_entity.pdbx_description
1 polymer ?
#
loop_
_entity_poly.entity_id
_entity_poly.type
_entity_poly.pdbx_seq_one_letter_code
_entity_poly.pdbx_strand_id
1 'polypeptide(L)'
;INYDIPVIVEVQKWFESCIVKNYANPIADRQIMFSDDESYRKKIVRALNDVDIDVSGYRYDEENHELYTQRMIEGKIYELSFNDESDGTKKMIAALPVILLALQEGRLVIIDELDAKLHPKLLRYVISLFKNKNVNKKGAQLLFTSHDMTTMKNTVFRRDEIWFAAENERHESEIYSLYEIRRENNERVNSTAAYDKQYLEGRYGADPYLTNMLAGGEWL
;
A
#
# COMPACT_ATOMS: atom_id res chain seq x y z
N ILE A 1 -39.43 1.81 0.69
CA ILE A 1 -39.62 1.01 1.92
C ILE A 1 -38.25 1.05 2.62
N ASN A 2 -38.06 1.98 3.55
CA ASN A 2 -36.87 2.03 4.40
C ASN A 2 -37.07 0.98 5.51
N TYR A 3 -36.46 -0.16 5.34
CA TYR A 3 -36.27 -1.08 6.45
C TYR A 3 -35.01 -0.63 7.20
N ASP A 4 -35.18 0.17 8.26
CA ASP A 4 -34.10 0.45 9.22
C ASP A 4 -33.78 -0.83 10.00
N ILE A 5 -33.07 -1.75 9.35
CA ILE A 5 -32.48 -2.91 10.03
C ILE A 5 -31.13 -2.43 10.55
N PRO A 6 -30.93 -2.28 11.87
CA PRO A 6 -29.71 -1.66 12.44
C PRO A 6 -28.41 -2.27 11.92
N VAL A 7 -28.38 -3.61 11.75
CA VAL A 7 -27.19 -4.33 11.24
C VAL A 7 -26.85 -3.93 9.79
N ILE A 8 -27.85 -3.72 8.94
CA ILE A 8 -27.63 -3.30 7.54
C ILE A 8 -27.07 -1.88 7.51
N VAL A 9 -27.60 -1.00 8.34
CA VAL A 9 -27.11 0.39 8.45
C VAL A 9 -25.65 0.42 8.96
N GLU A 10 -25.31 -0.42 9.92
CA GLU A 10 -23.92 -0.54 10.40
C GLU A 10 -22.97 -1.07 9.31
N VAL A 11 -23.38 -2.09 8.56
CA VAL A 11 -22.60 -2.62 7.43
C VAL A 11 -22.42 -1.57 6.34
N GLN A 12 -23.48 -0.83 5.99
CA GLN A 12 -23.41 0.27 5.02
C GLN A 12 -22.42 1.35 5.49
N LYS A 13 -22.52 1.80 6.73
CA LYS A 13 -21.59 2.79 7.31
C LYS A 13 -20.15 2.29 7.30
N TRP A 14 -19.93 0.99 7.54
CA TRP A 14 -18.59 0.42 7.46
C TRP A 14 -18.03 0.50 6.04
N PHE A 15 -18.82 0.13 5.02
CA PHE A 15 -18.39 0.27 3.62
C PHE A 15 -18.14 1.73 3.23
N GLU A 16 -19.00 2.67 3.65
CA GLU A 16 -18.82 4.10 3.42
C GLU A 16 -17.56 4.66 4.10
N SER A 17 -17.12 4.02 5.18
CA SER A 17 -15.87 4.39 5.87
C SER A 17 -14.61 3.84 5.22
N CYS A 18 -14.71 2.89 4.28
CA CYS A 18 -13.56 2.34 3.56
C CYS A 18 -12.88 3.43 2.71
N ILE A 19 -11.55 3.43 2.73
CA ILE A 19 -10.75 4.39 1.96
C ILE A 19 -10.16 3.65 0.77
N VAL A 20 -10.57 4.04 -0.44
CA VAL A 20 -10.02 3.46 -1.69
C VAL A 20 -9.13 4.50 -2.35
N LYS A 21 -7.88 4.14 -2.68
CA LYS A 21 -6.89 5.02 -3.28
C LYS A 21 -6.17 4.36 -4.44
N ASN A 22 -5.98 5.17 -5.48
CA ASN A 22 -5.05 4.91 -6.56
C ASN A 22 -4.11 6.12 -6.63
N TYR A 23 -2.83 5.90 -6.33
CA TYR A 23 -1.83 6.98 -6.31
C TYR A 23 -1.23 7.30 -7.68
N ALA A 24 -1.95 7.04 -8.77
CA ALA A 24 -1.56 7.52 -10.10
C ALA A 24 -1.44 9.06 -10.13
N ASN A 25 -2.24 9.76 -9.31
CA ASN A 25 -2.11 11.20 -9.08
C ASN A 25 -2.10 11.54 -7.58
N PRO A 26 -0.93 11.53 -6.92
CA PRO A 26 -0.81 11.81 -5.48
C PRO A 26 -1.34 13.19 -5.06
N ILE A 27 -1.38 14.15 -5.97
CA ILE A 27 -1.81 15.52 -5.71
C ILE A 27 -3.33 15.63 -5.49
N ALA A 28 -4.12 14.70 -6.02
CA ALA A 28 -5.58 14.75 -5.91
C ALA A 28 -6.10 14.60 -4.47
N ASP A 29 -5.30 14.04 -3.56
CA ASP A 29 -5.69 13.74 -2.18
C ASP A 29 -5.30 14.82 -1.17
N ARG A 30 -5.08 16.04 -1.61
CA ARG A 30 -4.58 17.17 -0.81
C ARG A 30 -5.39 17.44 0.47
N GLN A 31 -6.70 17.28 0.46
CA GLN A 31 -7.58 17.69 1.57
C GLN A 31 -7.28 16.96 2.89
N ILE A 32 -6.79 15.73 2.85
CA ILE A 32 -6.45 14.97 4.07
C ILE A 32 -5.17 15.48 4.72
N MET A 33 -4.27 16.08 3.94
CA MET A 33 -3.00 16.64 4.46
C MET A 33 -3.20 17.97 5.20
N PHE A 34 -4.28 18.69 4.92
CA PHE A 34 -4.50 20.07 5.40
C PHE A 34 -5.39 20.12 6.63
N SER A 35 -5.21 19.19 7.54
CA SER A 35 -5.79 19.36 8.87
C SER A 35 -5.16 20.58 9.55
N ASP A 36 -5.98 21.50 10.05
CA ASP A 36 -5.54 22.60 10.90
C ASP A 36 -5.05 22.13 12.28
N ASP A 37 -5.21 20.84 12.59
CA ASP A 37 -4.70 20.24 13.80
C ASP A 37 -3.17 20.09 13.75
N GLU A 38 -2.50 20.96 14.48
CA GLU A 38 -1.03 20.96 14.62
C GLU A 38 -0.50 19.61 15.17
N SER A 39 -1.25 18.94 16.03
CA SER A 39 -0.89 17.63 16.57
C SER A 39 -0.85 16.57 15.46
N TYR A 40 -1.82 16.62 14.54
CA TYR A 40 -1.88 15.72 13.40
C TYR A 40 -0.73 16.00 12.41
N ARG A 41 -0.46 17.27 12.11
CA ARG A 41 0.67 17.66 11.27
C ARG A 41 2.00 17.17 11.81
N LYS A 42 2.24 17.30 13.12
CA LYS A 42 3.44 16.76 13.79
C LYS A 42 3.56 15.25 13.65
N LYS A 43 2.44 14.51 13.69
CA LYS A 43 2.46 13.04 13.48
C LYS A 43 2.86 12.68 12.05
N ILE A 44 2.36 13.41 11.05
CA ILE A 44 2.75 13.21 9.64
C ILE A 44 4.24 13.47 9.46
N VAL A 45 4.74 14.62 9.91
CA VAL A 45 6.16 14.99 9.83
C VAL A 45 7.03 13.92 10.50
N ARG A 46 6.65 13.47 11.69
CA ARG A 46 7.38 12.40 12.38
C ARG A 46 7.40 11.10 11.58
N ALA A 47 6.25 10.68 11.03
CA ALA A 47 6.16 9.46 10.23
C ALA A 47 6.98 9.54 8.92
N LEU A 48 7.10 10.73 8.31
CA LEU A 48 7.97 10.97 7.16
C LEU A 48 9.45 10.85 7.55
N ASN A 49 9.83 11.43 8.69
CA ASN A 49 11.21 11.32 9.20
C ASN A 49 11.57 9.89 9.61
N ASP A 50 10.63 9.11 10.13
CA ASP A 50 10.82 7.69 10.47
C ASP A 50 11.19 6.84 9.23
N VAL A 51 10.90 7.32 8.03
CA VAL A 51 11.23 6.67 6.76
C VAL A 51 12.30 7.40 5.94
N ASP A 52 13.11 8.20 6.61
CA ASP A 52 14.26 8.93 6.01
C ASP A 52 13.85 9.99 4.97
N ILE A 53 12.63 10.52 5.11
CA ILE A 53 12.16 11.69 4.37
C ILE A 53 12.33 12.88 5.31
N ASP A 54 13.49 13.54 5.20
CA ASP A 54 13.88 14.65 6.09
C ASP A 54 13.05 15.90 5.79
N VAL A 55 11.99 16.10 6.57
CA VAL A 55 11.13 17.28 6.53
C VAL A 55 10.93 17.83 7.94
N SER A 56 11.02 19.14 8.10
CA SER A 56 10.69 19.83 9.36
C SER A 56 9.23 20.28 9.42
N GLY A 57 8.57 20.34 8.28
CA GLY A 57 7.17 20.75 8.14
C GLY A 57 6.70 20.73 6.70
N TYR A 58 5.49 21.21 6.51
CA TYR A 58 4.93 21.46 5.17
C TYR A 58 3.94 22.62 5.24
N ARG A 59 3.77 23.32 4.13
CA ARG A 59 2.87 24.46 3.96
C ARG A 59 2.09 24.28 2.66
N TYR A 60 0.81 24.56 2.70
CA TYR A 60 -0.02 24.69 1.51
C TYR A 60 -0.26 26.14 1.18
N ASP A 61 -0.05 26.48 -0.07
CA ASP A 61 -0.33 27.79 -0.62
C ASP A 61 -1.71 27.75 -1.29
N GLU A 62 -2.69 28.41 -0.67
CA GLU A 62 -4.06 28.42 -1.16
C GLU A 62 -4.23 29.21 -2.45
N GLU A 63 -3.41 30.27 -2.67
CA GLU A 63 -3.50 31.13 -3.84
C GLU A 63 -3.00 30.39 -5.09
N ASN A 64 -1.87 29.69 -4.96
CA ASN A 64 -1.24 28.97 -6.05
C ASN A 64 -1.65 27.49 -6.11
N HIS A 65 -2.41 27.02 -5.15
CA HIS A 65 -2.77 25.60 -4.99
C HIS A 65 -1.56 24.67 -4.95
N GLU A 66 -0.47 25.09 -4.34
CA GLU A 66 0.78 24.36 -4.23
C GLU A 66 1.09 23.89 -2.81
N LEU A 67 1.66 22.71 -2.70
CA LEU A 67 2.20 22.16 -1.45
C LEU A 67 3.72 22.34 -1.46
N TYR A 68 4.25 22.85 -0.36
CA TYR A 68 5.68 22.98 -0.12
C TYR A 68 6.09 22.12 1.07
N THR A 69 7.16 21.37 0.92
CA THR A 69 7.86 20.72 2.04
C THR A 69 8.89 21.65 2.61
N GLN A 70 9.11 21.59 3.91
CA GLN A 70 10.06 22.44 4.63
C GLN A 70 11.20 21.60 5.19
N ARG A 71 12.42 22.08 5.03
CA ARG A 71 13.63 21.48 5.59
C ARG A 71 14.38 22.48 6.44
N MET A 72 14.91 22.01 7.57
CA MET A 72 15.75 22.81 8.44
C MET A 72 17.22 22.55 8.12
N ILE A 73 17.90 23.53 7.51
CA ILE A 73 19.33 23.44 7.17
C ILE A 73 20.05 24.58 7.85
N GLU A 74 21.04 24.28 8.68
CA GLU A 74 21.83 25.28 9.43
C GLU A 74 20.99 26.34 10.16
N GLY A 75 19.86 25.91 10.75
CA GLY A 75 18.96 26.79 11.50
C GLY A 75 18.03 27.65 10.64
N LYS A 76 18.04 27.48 9.32
CA LYS A 76 17.13 28.17 8.39
C LYS A 76 16.15 27.19 7.76
N ILE A 77 14.92 27.65 7.54
CA ILE A 77 13.89 26.88 6.84
C ILE A 77 14.00 27.14 5.34
N TYR A 78 14.11 26.06 4.59
CA TYR A 78 14.06 26.05 3.13
C TYR A 78 12.79 25.35 2.68
N GLU A 79 12.11 25.91 1.69
CA GLU A 79 10.92 25.32 1.08
C GLU A 79 11.27 24.71 -0.29
N LEU A 80 10.73 23.51 -0.54
CA LEU A 80 10.80 22.84 -1.82
C LEU A 80 9.38 22.57 -2.28
N SER A 81 9.08 22.90 -3.56
CA SER A 81 7.78 22.55 -4.15
C SER A 81 7.58 21.03 -4.12
N PHE A 82 6.38 20.59 -3.79
CA PHE A 82 6.01 19.17 -3.86
C PHE A 82 6.27 18.59 -5.26
N ASN A 83 6.16 19.40 -6.31
CA ASN A 83 6.40 18.95 -7.68
C ASN A 83 7.87 18.60 -7.93
N ASP A 84 8.80 19.18 -7.17
CA ASP A 84 10.25 18.95 -7.28
C ASP A 84 10.73 17.78 -6.40
N GLU A 85 9.86 17.23 -5.56
CA GLU A 85 10.16 16.03 -4.76
C GLU A 85 10.30 14.79 -5.64
N SER A 86 11.03 13.77 -5.15
CA SER A 86 11.07 12.46 -5.81
C SER A 86 9.68 11.80 -5.83
N ASP A 87 9.41 10.97 -6.83
CA ASP A 87 8.12 10.27 -6.94
C ASP A 87 7.80 9.41 -5.71
N GLY A 88 8.81 8.76 -5.13
CA GLY A 88 8.66 8.00 -3.89
C GLY A 88 8.30 8.88 -2.70
N THR A 89 8.96 10.05 -2.58
CA THR A 89 8.65 11.06 -1.56
C THR A 89 7.23 11.58 -1.73
N LYS A 90 6.84 11.95 -2.96
CA LYS A 90 5.47 12.38 -3.30
C LYS A 90 4.43 11.36 -2.86
N LYS A 91 4.67 10.09 -3.19
CA LYS A 91 3.76 9.01 -2.83
C LYS A 91 3.65 8.82 -1.31
N MET A 92 4.76 8.86 -0.58
CA MET A 92 4.74 8.75 0.88
C MET A 92 4.05 9.93 1.54
N ILE A 93 4.29 11.15 1.07
CA ILE A 93 3.62 12.36 1.55
C ILE A 93 2.10 12.25 1.34
N ALA A 94 1.64 11.71 0.22
CA ALA A 94 0.22 11.52 -0.05
C ALA A 94 -0.40 10.33 0.72
N ALA A 95 0.35 9.23 0.89
CA ALA A 95 -0.17 8.00 1.48
C ALA A 95 -0.20 8.02 3.01
N LEU A 96 0.83 8.59 3.67
CA LEU A 96 0.94 8.53 5.13
C LEU A 96 -0.24 9.18 5.86
N PRO A 97 -0.77 10.35 5.46
CA PRO A 97 -1.95 10.93 6.11
C PRO A 97 -3.16 10.00 6.09
N VAL A 98 -3.42 9.35 4.96
CA VAL A 98 -4.51 8.38 4.78
C VAL A 98 -4.31 7.17 5.68
N ILE A 99 -3.09 6.63 5.71
CA ILE A 99 -2.71 5.48 6.54
C ILE A 99 -2.87 5.81 8.03
N LEU A 100 -2.37 6.98 8.47
CA LEU A 100 -2.49 7.41 9.87
C LEU A 100 -3.95 7.62 10.28
N LEU A 101 -4.77 8.21 9.42
CA LEU A 101 -6.21 8.34 9.64
C LEU A 101 -6.89 6.97 9.80
N ALA A 102 -6.58 6.04 8.90
CA ALA A 102 -7.13 4.69 8.95
C ALA A 102 -6.74 3.96 10.25
N LEU A 103 -5.47 4.04 10.66
CA LEU A 103 -4.98 3.46 11.92
C LEU A 103 -5.64 4.10 13.14
N GLN A 104 -5.87 5.43 13.08
CA GLN A 104 -6.53 6.17 14.17
C GLN A 104 -8.00 5.81 14.30
N GLU A 105 -8.69 5.51 13.21
CA GLU A 105 -10.13 5.26 13.20
C GLU A 105 -10.52 3.77 13.08
N GLY A 106 -9.57 2.89 12.75
CA GLY A 106 -9.83 1.46 12.57
C GLY A 106 -10.47 1.13 11.22
N ARG A 107 -10.14 1.89 10.16
CA ARG A 107 -10.75 1.75 8.83
C ARG A 107 -10.03 0.70 7.97
N LEU A 108 -10.74 0.20 6.96
CA LEU A 108 -10.14 -0.51 5.84
C LEU A 108 -9.59 0.51 4.82
N VAL A 109 -8.34 0.32 4.43
CA VAL A 109 -7.70 1.05 3.32
C VAL A 109 -7.44 0.08 2.18
N ILE A 110 -7.87 0.45 0.98
CA ILE A 110 -7.63 -0.30 -0.25
C ILE A 110 -6.75 0.57 -1.15
N ILE A 111 -5.56 0.08 -1.50
CA ILE A 111 -4.59 0.81 -2.32
C ILE A 111 -4.16 -0.04 -3.50
N ASP A 112 -4.42 0.47 -4.69
CA ASP A 112 -3.94 -0.16 -5.92
C ASP A 112 -2.48 0.21 -6.18
N GLU A 113 -1.66 -0.77 -6.56
CA GLU A 113 -0.21 -0.62 -6.83
C GLU A 113 0.52 0.14 -5.72
N LEU A 114 0.37 -0.31 -4.46
CA LEU A 114 1.01 0.36 -3.33
C LEU A 114 2.53 0.46 -3.47
N ASP A 115 3.18 -0.55 -4.07
CA ASP A 115 4.62 -0.62 -4.30
C ASP A 115 5.13 0.33 -5.39
N ALA A 116 4.28 0.73 -6.35
CA ALA A 116 4.72 1.55 -7.47
C ALA A 116 5.47 2.80 -6.99
N LYS A 117 6.70 3.01 -7.52
CA LYS A 117 7.60 4.11 -7.17
C LYS A 117 8.11 4.14 -5.72
N LEU A 118 7.76 3.15 -4.88
CA LEU A 118 8.28 3.03 -3.52
C LEU A 118 9.51 2.13 -3.46
N HIS A 119 10.49 2.54 -2.68
CA HIS A 119 11.56 1.63 -2.29
C HIS A 119 10.96 0.49 -1.43
N PRO A 120 11.37 -0.78 -1.61
CA PRO A 120 10.82 -1.93 -0.85
C PRO A 120 10.82 -1.76 0.67
N LYS A 121 11.79 -1.03 1.23
CA LYS A 121 11.81 -0.72 2.67
C LYS A 121 10.62 0.15 3.10
N LEU A 122 10.19 1.10 2.25
CA LEU A 122 9.03 1.96 2.53
C LEU A 122 7.74 1.16 2.48
N LEU A 123 7.59 0.26 1.50
CA LEU A 123 6.46 -0.66 1.44
C LEU A 123 6.38 -1.52 2.71
N ARG A 124 7.51 -2.11 3.13
CA ARG A 124 7.59 -2.90 4.37
C ARG A 124 7.25 -2.07 5.60
N TYR A 125 7.67 -0.82 5.66
CA TYR A 125 7.31 0.08 6.75
C TYR A 125 5.79 0.26 6.83
N VAL A 126 5.12 0.58 5.72
CA VAL A 126 3.67 0.71 5.66
C VAL A 126 2.98 -0.57 6.13
N ILE A 127 3.37 -1.73 5.63
CA ILE A 127 2.82 -3.03 6.04
C ILE A 127 3.00 -3.23 7.55
N SER A 128 4.18 -2.86 8.09
CA SER A 128 4.50 -3.03 9.50
C SER A 128 3.60 -2.19 10.43
N LEU A 129 3.15 -1.01 10.00
CA LEU A 129 2.22 -0.17 10.76
C LEU A 129 0.91 -0.90 11.05
N PHE A 130 0.35 -1.60 10.04
CA PHE A 130 -0.90 -2.36 10.20
C PHE A 130 -0.72 -3.64 11.03
N LYS A 131 0.45 -4.28 10.95
CA LYS A 131 0.75 -5.51 11.71
C LYS A 131 1.17 -5.27 13.16
N ASN A 132 1.64 -4.08 13.48
CA ASN A 132 2.08 -3.73 14.82
C ASN A 132 0.88 -3.37 15.72
N LYS A 133 0.54 -4.27 16.65
CA LYS A 133 -0.59 -4.08 17.59
C LYS A 133 -0.44 -2.85 18.50
N ASN A 134 0.77 -2.35 18.72
CA ASN A 134 0.99 -1.14 19.51
C ASN A 134 0.66 0.13 18.72
N VAL A 135 0.73 0.07 17.40
CA VAL A 135 0.36 1.16 16.47
C VAL A 135 -1.10 1.01 16.06
N ASN A 136 -1.46 -0.16 15.54
CA ASN A 136 -2.81 -0.49 15.05
C ASN A 136 -3.70 -0.99 16.21
N LYS A 137 -4.06 -0.08 17.10
CA LYS A 137 -4.87 -0.41 18.28
C LYS A 137 -6.35 -0.64 17.97
N LYS A 138 -6.84 -0.07 16.88
CA LYS A 138 -8.25 -0.13 16.48
C LYS A 138 -8.53 -1.17 15.38
N GLY A 139 -7.54 -1.97 15.00
CA GLY A 139 -7.72 -3.04 14.03
C GLY A 139 -7.97 -2.56 12.60
N ALA A 140 -7.34 -1.44 12.20
CA ALA A 140 -7.35 -1.01 10.81
C ALA A 140 -6.83 -2.11 9.89
N GLN A 141 -7.35 -2.18 8.67
CA GLN A 141 -6.99 -3.19 7.68
C GLN A 141 -6.39 -2.54 6.44
N LEU A 142 -5.44 -3.22 5.82
CA LEU A 142 -4.82 -2.81 4.56
C LEU A 142 -5.01 -3.92 3.53
N LEU A 143 -5.72 -3.61 2.46
CA LEU A 143 -5.79 -4.40 1.23
C LEU A 143 -5.04 -3.65 0.14
N PHE A 144 -4.09 -4.30 -0.51
CA PHE A 144 -3.36 -3.64 -1.59
C PHE A 144 -2.96 -4.61 -2.69
N THR A 145 -2.81 -4.09 -3.91
CA THR A 145 -2.18 -4.81 -4.99
C THR A 145 -0.70 -4.41 -5.08
N SER A 146 0.14 -5.33 -5.54
CA SER A 146 1.58 -5.10 -5.65
C SER A 146 2.22 -6.05 -6.66
N HIS A 147 3.21 -5.55 -7.38
CA HIS A 147 4.14 -6.33 -8.19
C HIS A 147 5.47 -6.62 -7.46
N ASP A 148 5.64 -6.10 -6.22
CA ASP A 148 6.86 -6.30 -5.45
C ASP A 148 6.95 -7.69 -4.83
N MET A 149 7.92 -8.47 -5.30
CA MET A 149 8.21 -9.79 -4.78
C MET A 149 9.06 -9.76 -3.50
N THR A 150 9.73 -8.65 -3.22
CA THR A 150 10.69 -8.57 -2.09
C THR A 150 10.00 -8.61 -0.72
N THR A 151 8.74 -8.22 -0.67
CA THR A 151 7.89 -8.27 0.53
C THR A 151 7.11 -9.57 0.65
N MET A 152 6.99 -10.38 -0.41
CA MET A 152 6.24 -11.65 -0.42
C MET A 152 7.02 -12.76 0.31
N LYS A 153 7.21 -12.60 1.61
CA LYS A 153 7.97 -13.51 2.47
C LYS A 153 7.14 -14.04 3.63
N ASN A 154 7.44 -15.24 4.06
CA ASN A 154 6.82 -15.87 5.23
C ASN A 154 7.05 -15.11 6.55
N THR A 155 8.08 -14.28 6.60
CA THR A 155 8.37 -13.37 7.73
C THR A 155 7.52 -12.09 7.71
N VAL A 156 6.90 -11.79 6.57
CA VAL A 156 6.04 -10.61 6.37
C VAL A 156 4.58 -11.00 6.34
N PHE A 157 4.22 -12.05 5.61
CA PHE A 157 2.84 -12.47 5.41
C PHE A 157 2.60 -13.93 5.76
N ARG A 158 1.39 -14.22 6.26
CA ARG A 158 0.85 -15.57 6.31
C ARG A 158 0.36 -15.96 4.92
N ARG A 159 0.16 -17.26 4.68
CA ARG A 159 -0.35 -17.79 3.40
C ARG A 159 -1.75 -17.28 3.05
N ASP A 160 -2.59 -17.09 4.05
CA ASP A 160 -3.96 -16.58 3.91
C ASP A 160 -4.04 -15.07 3.67
N GLU A 161 -2.92 -14.36 3.84
CA GLU A 161 -2.80 -12.93 3.54
C GLU A 161 -2.31 -12.65 2.11
N ILE A 162 -1.84 -13.68 1.38
CA ILE A 162 -1.35 -13.54 0.00
C ILE A 162 -2.38 -14.12 -0.95
N TRP A 163 -2.80 -13.30 -1.90
CA TRP A 163 -3.77 -13.64 -2.93
C TRP A 163 -3.18 -13.38 -4.30
N PHE A 164 -3.47 -14.26 -5.24
CA PHE A 164 -3.06 -14.13 -6.63
C PHE A 164 -4.29 -13.80 -7.48
N ALA A 165 -4.10 -12.89 -8.43
CA ALA A 165 -5.01 -12.65 -9.53
C ALA A 165 -4.33 -13.18 -10.80
N ALA A 166 -4.90 -14.18 -11.43
CA ALA A 166 -4.35 -14.83 -12.61
C ALA A 166 -5.42 -14.92 -13.70
N GLU A 167 -4.98 -15.06 -14.93
CA GLU A 167 -5.83 -15.37 -16.07
C GLU A 167 -5.64 -16.85 -16.44
N ASN A 168 -6.75 -17.59 -16.58
CA ASN A 168 -6.71 -18.99 -16.99
C ASN A 168 -6.64 -19.12 -18.53
N GLU A 169 -6.53 -20.35 -19.03
CA GLU A 169 -6.46 -20.66 -20.47
C GLU A 169 -7.69 -20.18 -21.26
N ARG A 170 -8.80 -19.86 -20.58
CA ARG A 170 -10.05 -19.34 -21.20
C ARG A 170 -10.14 -17.83 -21.17
N HIS A 171 -9.08 -17.14 -20.76
CA HIS A 171 -9.06 -15.69 -20.51
C HIS A 171 -10.05 -15.22 -19.43
N GLU A 172 -10.36 -16.10 -18.46
CA GLU A 172 -11.15 -15.76 -17.29
C GLU A 172 -10.23 -15.39 -16.13
N SER A 173 -10.57 -14.32 -15.40
CA SER A 173 -9.83 -13.93 -14.21
C SER A 173 -10.18 -14.85 -13.03
N GLU A 174 -9.16 -15.35 -12.36
CA GLU A 174 -9.28 -16.16 -11.16
C GLU A 174 -8.55 -15.49 -9.99
N ILE A 175 -9.14 -15.60 -8.80
CA ILE A 175 -8.54 -15.11 -7.55
C ILE A 175 -8.47 -16.27 -6.56
N TYR A 176 -7.26 -16.55 -6.06
CA TYR A 176 -7.03 -17.61 -5.08
C TYR A 176 -5.93 -17.26 -4.11
N SER A 177 -5.97 -17.80 -2.90
CA SER A 177 -4.96 -17.55 -1.87
C SER A 177 -3.81 -18.55 -1.95
N LEU A 178 -2.64 -18.12 -1.48
CA LEU A 178 -1.49 -19.02 -1.31
C LEU A 178 -1.81 -20.20 -0.36
N TYR A 179 -2.77 -20.00 0.56
CA TYR A 179 -3.23 -21.03 1.47
C TYR A 179 -4.01 -22.15 0.76
N GLU A 180 -4.69 -21.88 -0.35
CA GLU A 180 -5.49 -22.83 -1.13
C GLU A 180 -4.63 -23.70 -2.03
N ILE A 181 -3.44 -23.22 -2.42
CA ILE A 181 -2.55 -23.93 -3.32
C ILE A 181 -2.10 -25.27 -2.72
N ARG A 182 -2.23 -26.33 -3.53
CA ARG A 182 -1.80 -27.69 -3.22
C ARG A 182 -0.64 -28.08 -4.12
N ARG A 183 0.31 -28.82 -3.57
CA ARG A 183 1.38 -29.47 -4.31
C ARG A 183 0.85 -30.76 -4.95
N GLU A 184 1.62 -31.38 -5.82
CA GLU A 184 1.28 -32.66 -6.45
C GLU A 184 0.94 -33.78 -5.44
N ASN A 185 1.58 -33.77 -4.27
CA ASN A 185 1.29 -34.69 -3.16
C ASN A 185 0.07 -34.28 -2.32
N ASN A 186 -0.73 -33.33 -2.79
CA ASN A 186 -1.90 -32.76 -2.10
C ASN A 186 -1.59 -32.00 -0.79
N GLU A 187 -0.33 -31.77 -0.46
CA GLU A 187 0.05 -30.95 0.69
C GLU A 187 -0.03 -29.47 0.37
N ARG A 188 -0.38 -28.66 1.38
CA ARG A 188 -0.34 -27.18 1.25
C ARG A 188 1.09 -26.67 1.19
N VAL A 189 1.26 -25.49 0.59
CA VAL A 189 2.52 -24.77 0.65
C VAL A 189 2.96 -24.63 2.11
N ASN A 190 4.22 -24.95 2.40
CA ASN A 190 4.72 -24.85 3.77
C ASN A 190 4.74 -23.37 4.23
N SER A 191 4.33 -23.10 5.48
CA SER A 191 4.35 -21.75 6.07
C SER A 191 5.74 -21.15 6.20
N THR A 192 6.79 -21.99 6.17
CA THR A 192 8.20 -21.55 6.21
C THR A 192 8.85 -21.48 4.84
N ALA A 193 8.10 -21.73 3.75
CA ALA A 193 8.64 -21.67 2.40
C ALA A 193 9.06 -20.24 2.01
N ALA A 194 10.01 -20.15 1.09
CA ALA A 194 10.38 -18.89 0.45
C ALA A 194 9.35 -18.58 -0.65
N TYR A 195 8.30 -17.84 -0.30
CA TYR A 195 7.16 -17.59 -1.19
C TYR A 195 7.57 -16.86 -2.46
N ASP A 196 8.42 -15.84 -2.33
CA ASP A 196 8.99 -15.06 -3.43
C ASP A 196 9.72 -15.96 -4.45
N LYS A 197 10.59 -16.85 -3.97
CA LYS A 197 11.32 -17.78 -4.84
C LYS A 197 10.41 -18.77 -5.54
N GLN A 198 9.47 -19.37 -4.80
CA GLN A 198 8.54 -20.35 -5.36
C GLN A 198 7.57 -19.72 -6.38
N TYR A 199 7.21 -18.46 -6.21
CA TYR A 199 6.45 -17.72 -7.21
C TYR A 199 7.27 -17.55 -8.51
N LEU A 200 8.51 -17.08 -8.41
CA LEU A 200 9.39 -16.91 -9.57
C LEU A 200 9.75 -18.23 -10.28
N GLU A 201 9.60 -19.37 -9.58
CA GLU A 201 9.73 -20.71 -10.15
C GLU A 201 8.42 -21.22 -10.81
N GLY A 202 7.37 -20.39 -10.89
CA GLY A 202 6.10 -20.74 -11.51
C GLY A 202 5.23 -21.70 -10.69
N ARG A 203 5.55 -21.92 -9.39
CA ARG A 203 4.87 -22.94 -8.58
C ARG A 203 3.46 -22.57 -8.15
N TYR A 204 3.04 -21.35 -8.39
CA TYR A 204 1.75 -20.84 -7.93
C TYR A 204 0.76 -20.53 -9.05
N GLY A 205 1.20 -20.64 -10.31
CA GLY A 205 0.33 -20.52 -11.48
C GLY A 205 -0.15 -19.10 -11.80
N ALA A 206 0.44 -18.07 -11.15
CA ALA A 206 0.08 -16.68 -11.36
C ALA A 206 1.20 -15.84 -11.99
N ASP A 207 2.23 -16.50 -12.49
CA ASP A 207 3.35 -15.85 -13.17
C ASP A 207 3.02 -15.61 -14.65
N PRO A 208 3.53 -14.54 -15.25
CA PRO A 208 3.36 -14.29 -16.67
C PRO A 208 3.98 -15.42 -17.50
N TYR A 209 3.23 -15.97 -18.45
CA TYR A 209 3.74 -16.99 -19.37
C TYR A 209 4.79 -16.40 -20.32
N LEU A 210 6.06 -16.49 -19.95
CA LEU A 210 7.22 -16.09 -20.78
C LEU A 210 7.78 -17.23 -21.65
N THR A 211 7.06 -18.34 -21.77
CA THR A 211 7.54 -19.61 -22.33
C THR A 211 8.06 -19.53 -23.77
N ASN A 212 7.65 -18.56 -24.55
CA ASN A 212 8.03 -18.50 -25.96
C ASN A 212 9.20 -17.56 -26.30
N MET A 213 9.63 -16.72 -25.36
CA MET A 213 10.73 -15.77 -25.66
C MET A 213 12.12 -16.43 -25.65
N LEU A 214 12.29 -17.54 -24.95
CA LEU A 214 13.57 -18.24 -24.86
C LEU A 214 13.67 -19.53 -25.68
N ALA A 215 12.56 -19.98 -26.27
CA ALA A 215 12.49 -21.24 -27.04
C ALA A 215 12.80 -21.08 -28.52
N GLY A 216 13.57 -20.05 -28.93
CA GLY A 216 14.14 -19.96 -30.28
C GLY A 216 13.13 -19.69 -31.41
N GLY A 217 12.06 -19.00 -31.14
CA GLY A 217 11.21 -18.43 -32.19
C GLY A 217 11.90 -17.28 -32.88
N GLU A 218 11.93 -17.30 -34.22
CA GLU A 218 12.48 -16.25 -35.09
C GLU A 218 11.85 -14.88 -34.79
N TRP A 219 12.56 -14.06 -34.00
CA TRP A 219 12.18 -12.65 -33.71
C TRP A 219 13.13 -11.64 -34.35
N LEU A 220 14.03 -12.07 -35.26
CA LEU A 220 14.94 -11.21 -36.01
C LEU A 220 14.93 -11.58 -37.50
#